data_55f8635af9679f12aed784710a449970
#
_entry.id   55f8635af9679f12aed784710a449970
#
_cell.length_a   1.000
_cell.length_b   1.000
_cell.length_c   1.000
_cell.angle_alpha   90.00
_cell.angle_beta   90.00
_cell.angle_gamma   90.00
#
_symmetry.space_group_name_H-M   'P 1'
#
loop_
_entity.id
_entity.type
_entity.pdbx_description
1 polymer ?
#
loop_
_entity_poly.entity_id
_entity_poly.type
_entity_poly.pdbx_seq_one_letter_code
_entity_poly.pdbx_strand_id
1 'polypeptide(L)'
;MVLTFGSIVLIFGAYLIPTLIDKEKLTQLGLYLALGLAVAALVGFVVFGVFQRRAQKKLIRDYFVSYYENVNAYTFEGLNITDLTGDFDTKISEEEFKACALYPEVASLGSRESISFKYEGVETSLSDVGAQKDTGKALQTVFVGKYLRMENKLELSDEGLIIYFKGNDRAIPPDAIKGLKPIENNKKFVIYGLSQDKKVLTPEIRSKLKEIHTDNLLVDVAISIRTGKTYFALGYEDTLMVLPNDKPFDPVYVCKYKEQLKMFLDLGLVFNKEK
;
A
#
# COMPACT_ATOMS: atom_id res chain seq x y z
N MET A 1 29.06 12.11 -5.21
CA MET A 1 30.23 12.27 -6.08
C MET A 1 30.03 13.24 -7.27
N VAL A 2 28.84 13.38 -7.86
CA VAL A 2 28.59 14.28 -9.00
C VAL A 2 28.39 15.75 -8.58
N LEU A 3 27.84 15.99 -7.37
CA LEU A 3 27.71 17.36 -6.80
C LEU A 3 29.07 18.05 -6.58
N THR A 4 30.13 17.28 -6.34
CA THR A 4 31.48 17.80 -6.16
C THR A 4 32.15 18.24 -7.46
N PHE A 5 31.86 17.58 -8.57
CA PHE A 5 32.46 17.93 -9.85
C PHE A 5 31.89 19.24 -10.43
N GLY A 6 30.56 19.42 -10.35
CA GLY A 6 29.90 20.66 -10.82
C GLY A 6 30.31 21.88 -9.98
N SER A 7 30.45 21.71 -8.67
CA SER A 7 30.93 22.77 -7.76
C SER A 7 32.40 23.15 -8.04
N ILE A 8 33.23 22.16 -8.33
CA ILE A 8 34.67 22.39 -8.66
C ILE A 8 34.79 23.15 -9.95
N VAL A 9 34.03 22.81 -11.01
CA VAL A 9 34.05 23.51 -12.29
C VAL A 9 33.56 24.95 -12.14
N LEU A 10 32.51 25.19 -11.33
CA LEU A 10 32.01 26.55 -11.07
C LEU A 10 33.03 27.39 -10.27
N ILE A 11 33.67 26.81 -9.25
CA ILE A 11 34.67 27.49 -8.40
C ILE A 11 35.96 27.79 -9.24
N PHE A 12 36.42 26.82 -10.03
CA PHE A 12 37.57 27.02 -10.93
C PHE A 12 37.25 28.02 -12.04
N GLY A 13 36.07 27.97 -12.63
CA GLY A 13 35.63 28.95 -13.63
C GLY A 13 35.55 30.37 -13.04
N ALA A 14 34.95 30.51 -11.85
CA ALA A 14 34.84 31.80 -11.18
C ALA A 14 36.20 32.38 -10.73
N TYR A 15 37.20 31.53 -10.48
CA TYR A 15 38.54 31.99 -10.06
C TYR A 15 39.50 32.22 -11.23
N LEU A 16 39.44 31.40 -12.28
CA LEU A 16 40.32 31.50 -13.44
C LEU A 16 39.94 32.63 -14.42
N ILE A 17 38.67 32.91 -14.59
CA ILE A 17 38.22 33.97 -15.52
C ILE A 17 38.73 35.36 -15.12
N PRO A 18 38.64 35.80 -13.84
CA PRO A 18 39.18 37.10 -13.41
C PRO A 18 40.71 37.19 -13.47
N THR A 19 41.45 36.07 -13.35
CA THR A 19 42.93 36.07 -13.32
C THR A 19 43.54 36.03 -14.72
N LEU A 20 42.80 35.55 -15.73
CA LEU A 20 43.23 35.49 -17.11
C LEU A 20 42.89 36.74 -17.93
N ILE A 21 42.01 37.60 -17.42
CA ILE A 21 41.59 38.82 -18.09
C ILE A 21 42.29 40.03 -17.45
N ASP A 22 43.18 40.62 -18.20
CA ASP A 22 43.87 41.84 -17.83
C ASP A 22 42.85 42.94 -17.47
N LYS A 23 42.94 43.52 -16.24
CA LYS A 23 41.92 44.39 -15.68
C LYS A 23 41.57 45.61 -16.53
N GLU A 24 42.48 46.01 -17.43
CA GLU A 24 42.27 47.15 -18.33
C GLU A 24 41.59 46.83 -19.65
N LYS A 25 41.37 45.53 -19.97
CA LYS A 25 40.77 45.08 -21.24
C LYS A 25 39.50 44.24 -21.06
N LEU A 26 38.77 44.43 -19.98
CA LEU A 26 37.44 43.81 -19.84
C LEU A 26 36.49 44.49 -20.84
N THR A 27 36.59 44.12 -22.11
CA THR A 27 35.65 44.57 -23.13
C THR A 27 34.26 44.01 -22.78
N GLN A 28 33.20 44.74 -23.09
CA GLN A 28 31.79 44.27 -22.89
C GLN A 28 31.60 42.88 -23.47
N LEU A 29 32.31 42.50 -24.52
CA LEU A 29 32.28 41.17 -25.11
C LEU A 29 32.76 40.06 -24.17
N GLY A 30 33.80 40.28 -23.37
CA GLY A 30 34.29 39.31 -22.37
C GLY A 30 33.30 39.10 -21.25
N LEU A 31 32.60 40.16 -20.83
CA LEU A 31 31.55 40.08 -19.83
C LEU A 31 30.33 39.28 -20.32
N TYR A 32 29.91 39.49 -21.58
CA TYR A 32 28.79 38.74 -22.17
C TYR A 32 29.15 37.27 -22.37
N LEU A 33 30.39 36.95 -22.77
CA LEU A 33 30.84 35.55 -22.87
C LEU A 33 30.88 34.84 -21.51
N ALA A 34 31.39 35.51 -20.47
CA ALA A 34 31.42 34.96 -19.13
C ALA A 34 30.01 34.74 -18.57
N LEU A 35 29.09 35.68 -18.78
CA LEU A 35 27.68 35.56 -18.40
C LEU A 35 26.98 34.42 -19.17
N GLY A 36 27.22 34.32 -20.47
CA GLY A 36 26.67 33.24 -21.31
C GLY A 36 27.14 31.86 -20.85
N LEU A 37 28.43 31.70 -20.53
CA LEU A 37 28.97 30.45 -19.99
C LEU A 37 28.40 30.11 -18.61
N ALA A 38 28.21 31.09 -17.72
CA ALA A 38 27.60 30.89 -16.43
C ALA A 38 26.13 30.43 -16.54
N VAL A 39 25.37 31.07 -17.44
CA VAL A 39 23.98 30.66 -17.73
C VAL A 39 23.92 29.26 -18.32
N ALA A 40 24.78 28.96 -19.30
CA ALA A 40 24.84 27.62 -19.91
C ALA A 40 25.19 26.53 -18.88
N ALA A 41 26.13 26.80 -17.97
CA ALA A 41 26.51 25.91 -16.90
C ALA A 41 25.33 25.66 -15.91
N LEU A 42 24.58 26.71 -15.56
CA LEU A 42 23.43 26.64 -14.69
C LEU A 42 22.29 25.86 -15.31
N VAL A 43 21.99 26.09 -16.59
CA VAL A 43 21.00 25.31 -17.35
C VAL A 43 21.44 23.85 -17.46
N GLY A 44 22.69 23.58 -17.77
CA GLY A 44 23.25 22.22 -17.82
C GLY A 44 23.12 21.49 -16.48
N PHE A 45 23.39 22.19 -15.38
CA PHE A 45 23.23 21.63 -14.03
C PHE A 45 21.77 21.27 -13.71
N VAL A 46 20.84 22.16 -14.04
CA VAL A 46 19.39 21.91 -13.84
C VAL A 46 18.93 20.73 -14.70
N VAL A 47 19.29 20.72 -16.00
CA VAL A 47 18.92 19.63 -16.91
C VAL A 47 19.50 18.29 -16.42
N PHE A 48 20.78 18.27 -16.05
CA PHE A 48 21.43 17.08 -15.52
C PHE A 48 20.76 16.60 -14.22
N GLY A 49 20.45 17.52 -13.30
CA GLY A 49 19.73 17.19 -12.05
C GLY A 49 18.36 16.59 -12.30
N VAL A 50 17.61 17.10 -13.27
CA VAL A 50 16.31 16.54 -13.68
C VAL A 50 16.48 15.13 -14.28
N PHE A 51 17.49 14.95 -15.16
CA PHE A 51 17.79 13.65 -15.76
C PHE A 51 18.20 12.62 -14.72
N GLN A 52 19.06 13.00 -13.79
CA GLN A 52 19.52 12.11 -12.71
C GLN A 52 18.37 11.70 -11.80
N ARG A 53 17.48 12.65 -11.42
CA ARG A 53 16.27 12.33 -10.63
C ARG A 53 15.32 11.38 -11.36
N ARG A 54 15.14 11.55 -12.67
CA ARG A 54 14.32 10.65 -13.49
C ARG A 54 14.93 9.26 -13.57
N ALA A 55 16.23 9.15 -13.81
CA ALA A 55 16.94 7.88 -13.87
C ALA A 55 16.88 7.14 -12.51
N GLN A 56 17.10 7.85 -11.40
CA GLN A 56 16.98 7.27 -10.06
C GLN A 56 15.56 6.79 -9.78
N LYS A 57 14.54 7.60 -10.10
CA LYS A 57 13.14 7.19 -9.91
C LYS A 57 12.81 5.94 -10.73
N LYS A 58 13.28 5.87 -11.98
CA LYS A 58 13.07 4.69 -12.83
C LYS A 58 13.75 3.45 -12.23
N LEU A 59 15.02 3.57 -11.83
CA LEU A 59 15.79 2.46 -11.25
C LEU A 59 15.14 1.93 -9.97
N ILE A 60 14.70 2.84 -9.08
CA ILE A 60 14.00 2.50 -7.85
C ILE A 60 12.68 1.79 -8.19
N ARG A 61 11.92 2.31 -9.16
CA ARG A 61 10.67 1.71 -9.60
C ARG A 61 10.91 0.31 -10.16
N ASP A 62 11.83 0.14 -11.10
CA ASP A 62 12.12 -1.15 -11.74
C ASP A 62 12.57 -2.19 -10.69
N TYR A 63 13.33 -1.77 -9.68
CA TYR A 63 13.71 -2.59 -8.55
C TYR A 63 12.48 -3.03 -7.71
N PHE A 64 11.59 -2.09 -7.36
CA PHE A 64 10.38 -2.41 -6.63
C PHE A 64 9.46 -3.34 -7.42
N VAL A 65 9.23 -3.08 -8.71
CA VAL A 65 8.41 -3.95 -9.56
C VAL A 65 8.95 -5.38 -9.53
N SER A 66 10.25 -5.57 -9.80
CA SER A 66 10.86 -6.90 -9.77
C SER A 66 10.76 -7.57 -8.39
N TYR A 67 10.92 -6.80 -7.32
CA TYR A 67 10.77 -7.32 -5.96
C TYR A 67 9.35 -7.84 -5.71
N TYR A 68 8.33 -7.05 -6.06
CA TYR A 68 6.93 -7.42 -5.90
C TYR A 68 6.55 -8.64 -6.72
N GLU A 69 7.00 -8.71 -7.98
CA GLU A 69 6.77 -9.86 -8.83
C GLU A 69 7.32 -11.16 -8.19
N ASN A 70 8.52 -11.09 -7.63
CA ASN A 70 9.14 -12.24 -6.94
C ASN A 70 8.40 -12.60 -5.64
N VAL A 71 7.98 -11.61 -4.85
CA VAL A 71 7.20 -11.85 -3.62
C VAL A 71 5.85 -12.46 -3.94
N ASN A 72 5.16 -11.97 -4.97
CA ASN A 72 3.88 -12.52 -5.39
C ASN A 72 4.03 -13.93 -5.95
N ALA A 73 5.05 -14.18 -6.79
CA ALA A 73 5.33 -15.51 -7.31
C ALA A 73 5.54 -16.52 -6.16
N TYR A 74 6.35 -16.15 -5.16
CA TYR A 74 6.55 -16.99 -3.98
C TYR A 74 5.28 -17.15 -3.13
N THR A 75 4.53 -16.07 -2.93
CA THR A 75 3.31 -16.07 -2.10
C THR A 75 2.24 -16.96 -2.71
N PHE A 76 2.11 -16.94 -4.02
CA PHE A 76 1.11 -17.71 -4.75
C PHE A 76 1.56 -19.13 -5.12
N GLU A 77 2.85 -19.45 -4.93
CA GLU A 77 3.38 -20.78 -5.17
C GLU A 77 2.62 -21.86 -4.35
N GLY A 78 2.13 -22.89 -5.02
CA GLY A 78 1.37 -23.97 -4.38
C GLY A 78 -0.08 -23.64 -4.02
N LEU A 79 -0.57 -22.43 -4.34
CA LEU A 79 -1.98 -22.10 -4.25
C LEU A 79 -2.66 -22.38 -5.61
N ASN A 80 -3.90 -22.83 -5.58
CA ASN A 80 -4.69 -23.03 -6.81
C ASN A 80 -5.26 -21.69 -7.29
N ILE A 81 -4.41 -20.91 -7.98
CA ILE A 81 -4.72 -19.59 -8.52
C ILE A 81 -4.74 -19.66 -10.03
N THR A 82 -5.80 -19.11 -10.63
CA THR A 82 -5.97 -18.96 -12.08
C THR A 82 -6.37 -17.54 -12.44
N ASP A 83 -6.32 -17.21 -13.73
CA ASP A 83 -6.77 -15.92 -14.28
C ASP A 83 -6.11 -14.70 -13.64
N LEU A 84 -4.83 -14.81 -13.25
CA LEU A 84 -4.08 -13.73 -12.62
C LEU A 84 -3.91 -12.54 -13.59
N THR A 85 -4.39 -11.38 -13.20
CA THR A 85 -4.32 -10.11 -13.94
C THR A 85 -3.97 -8.96 -13.01
N GLY A 86 -3.51 -7.83 -13.59
CA GLY A 86 -3.05 -6.68 -12.83
C GLY A 86 -1.53 -6.67 -12.66
N ASP A 87 -1.03 -5.55 -12.19
CA ASP A 87 0.40 -5.29 -11.99
C ASP A 87 0.65 -4.32 -10.84
N PHE A 88 1.91 -3.96 -10.64
CA PHE A 88 2.34 -3.03 -9.60
C PHE A 88 1.71 -1.63 -9.72
N ASP A 89 1.44 -1.14 -10.93
CA ASP A 89 0.88 0.18 -11.17
C ASP A 89 -0.66 0.20 -11.15
N THR A 90 -1.29 -0.98 -11.19
CA THR A 90 -2.75 -1.11 -11.11
C THR A 90 -3.25 -0.66 -9.74
N LYS A 91 -4.34 0.11 -9.73
CA LYS A 91 -4.91 0.72 -8.53
C LYS A 91 -6.40 0.38 -8.42
N ILE A 92 -6.88 0.28 -7.19
CA ILE A 92 -8.32 0.29 -6.93
C ILE A 92 -8.85 1.73 -6.88
N SER A 93 -10.12 1.90 -7.22
CA SER A 93 -10.79 3.19 -7.06
C SER A 93 -11.20 3.45 -5.60
N GLU A 94 -11.49 4.71 -5.30
CA GLU A 94 -12.00 5.09 -3.98
C GLU A 94 -13.40 4.49 -3.73
N GLU A 95 -14.23 4.43 -4.76
CA GLU A 95 -15.56 3.81 -4.71
C GLU A 95 -15.46 2.32 -4.40
N GLU A 96 -14.51 1.61 -5.03
CA GLU A 96 -14.28 0.19 -4.76
C GLU A 96 -13.82 -0.05 -3.32
N PHE A 97 -12.91 0.79 -2.82
CA PHE A 97 -12.48 0.71 -1.43
C PHE A 97 -13.62 1.03 -0.45
N LYS A 98 -14.41 2.08 -0.71
CA LYS A 98 -15.55 2.46 0.13
C LYS A 98 -16.68 1.42 0.14
N ALA A 99 -16.77 0.59 -0.89
CA ALA A 99 -17.78 -0.49 -0.95
C ALA A 99 -17.63 -1.51 0.18
N CYS A 100 -16.45 -1.63 0.82
CA CYS A 100 -16.29 -2.47 2.02
C CYS A 100 -17.06 -1.90 3.24
N ALA A 101 -17.42 -0.62 3.23
CA ALA A 101 -18.06 0.12 4.31
C ALA A 101 -17.34 0.04 5.68
N LEU A 102 -16.03 -0.29 5.69
CA LEU A 102 -15.20 -0.24 6.90
C LEU A 102 -14.73 1.19 7.20
N TYR A 103 -14.40 1.94 6.17
CA TYR A 103 -13.81 3.29 6.26
C TYR A 103 -14.61 4.30 5.42
N PRO A 104 -15.86 4.62 5.80
CA PRO A 104 -16.75 5.49 5.00
C PRO A 104 -16.23 6.94 4.87
N GLU A 105 -15.43 7.41 5.83
CA GLU A 105 -14.93 8.79 5.91
C GLU A 105 -13.57 8.98 5.21
N VAL A 106 -13.17 8.06 4.32
CA VAL A 106 -11.90 8.20 3.57
C VAL A 106 -11.96 9.42 2.67
N ALA A 107 -10.99 10.31 2.83
CA ALA A 107 -10.79 11.52 2.05
C ALA A 107 -9.62 11.40 1.05
N SER A 108 -8.69 10.47 1.28
CA SER A 108 -7.55 10.21 0.40
C SER A 108 -7.22 8.74 0.39
N LEU A 109 -7.10 8.16 -0.79
CA LEU A 109 -6.74 6.77 -1.03
C LEU A 109 -5.48 6.70 -1.88
N GLY A 110 -4.44 6.09 -1.34
CA GLY A 110 -3.28 5.60 -2.08
C GLY A 110 -3.42 4.10 -2.29
N SER A 111 -3.37 3.63 -3.52
CA SER A 111 -3.33 2.19 -3.79
C SER A 111 -2.31 1.86 -4.87
N ARG A 112 -1.83 0.63 -4.87
CA ARG A 112 -0.93 0.06 -5.85
C ARG A 112 -1.05 -1.45 -5.83
N GLU A 113 -0.42 -2.13 -6.80
CA GLU A 113 -0.35 -3.58 -6.83
C GLU A 113 -1.75 -4.23 -6.71
N SER A 114 -2.72 -3.68 -7.44
CA SER A 114 -4.04 -4.30 -7.50
C SER A 114 -4.01 -5.46 -8.49
N ILE A 115 -4.11 -6.66 -7.97
CA ILE A 115 -4.14 -7.91 -8.74
C ILE A 115 -5.48 -8.59 -8.54
N SER A 116 -5.99 -9.18 -9.62
CA SER A 116 -7.22 -9.97 -9.62
C SER A 116 -6.92 -11.39 -10.09
N PHE A 117 -7.52 -12.36 -9.47
CA PHE A 117 -7.32 -13.79 -9.75
C PHE A 117 -8.51 -14.60 -9.25
N LYS A 118 -8.57 -15.87 -9.65
CA LYS A 118 -9.47 -16.83 -9.02
C LYS A 118 -8.69 -17.72 -8.06
N TYR A 119 -9.14 -17.79 -6.82
CA TYR A 119 -8.65 -18.73 -5.83
C TYR A 119 -9.66 -19.84 -5.62
N GLU A 120 -9.27 -21.09 -5.93
CA GLU A 120 -10.20 -22.23 -5.94
C GLU A 120 -11.50 -21.93 -6.73
N GLY A 121 -11.38 -21.19 -7.85
CA GLY A 121 -12.50 -20.78 -8.69
C GLY A 121 -13.30 -19.58 -8.21
N VAL A 122 -12.97 -18.97 -7.06
CA VAL A 122 -13.65 -17.78 -6.50
C VAL A 122 -12.93 -16.51 -6.93
N GLU A 123 -13.66 -15.58 -7.54
CA GLU A 123 -13.15 -14.26 -7.93
C GLU A 123 -12.60 -13.52 -6.71
N THR A 124 -11.35 -13.13 -6.82
CA THR A 124 -10.57 -12.55 -5.72
C THR A 124 -9.76 -11.37 -6.24
N SER A 125 -9.63 -10.31 -5.44
CA SER A 125 -8.68 -9.23 -5.71
C SER A 125 -7.91 -8.87 -4.45
N LEU A 126 -6.65 -8.49 -4.64
CA LEU A 126 -5.72 -8.12 -3.58
C LEU A 126 -5.01 -6.83 -3.97
N SER A 127 -4.91 -5.87 -3.05
CA SER A 127 -4.29 -4.56 -3.32
C SER A 127 -3.55 -4.06 -2.09
N ASP A 128 -2.45 -3.35 -2.30
CA ASP A 128 -1.84 -2.50 -1.27
C ASP A 128 -2.61 -1.19 -1.16
N VAL A 129 -3.01 -0.83 0.04
CA VAL A 129 -3.83 0.36 0.29
C VAL A 129 -3.32 1.15 1.48
N GLY A 130 -3.24 2.46 1.30
CA GLY A 130 -3.12 3.43 2.37
C GLY A 130 -4.29 4.40 2.32
N ALA A 131 -5.10 4.43 3.38
CA ALA A 131 -6.30 5.25 3.46
C ALA A 131 -6.17 6.30 4.57
N GLN A 132 -6.58 7.53 4.27
CA GLN A 132 -6.55 8.65 5.20
C GLN A 132 -7.92 9.33 5.25
N LYS A 133 -8.31 9.82 6.42
CA LYS A 133 -9.46 10.68 6.61
C LYS A 133 -9.04 12.11 6.93
N ASP A 134 -9.89 13.05 6.57
CA ASP A 134 -9.71 14.46 6.95
C ASP A 134 -10.33 14.68 8.34
N THR A 135 -9.52 15.18 9.27
CA THR A 135 -9.97 15.56 10.62
C THR A 135 -10.28 17.06 10.72
N GLY A 136 -10.24 17.80 9.60
CA GLY A 136 -10.36 19.25 9.56
C GLY A 136 -9.08 20.01 9.98
N LYS A 137 -8.10 19.30 10.58
CA LYS A 137 -6.78 19.86 10.95
C LYS A 137 -5.64 19.21 10.20
N ALA A 138 -5.77 17.94 9.87
CA ALA A 138 -4.76 17.15 9.18
C ALA A 138 -5.38 15.87 8.59
N LEU A 139 -4.69 15.28 7.62
CA LEU A 139 -5.00 13.93 7.17
C LEU A 139 -4.50 12.92 8.19
N GLN A 140 -5.40 12.09 8.71
CA GLN A 140 -5.08 11.00 9.63
C GLN A 140 -5.14 9.68 8.88
N THR A 141 -4.06 8.90 8.94
CA THR A 141 -4.05 7.54 8.41
C THR A 141 -4.99 6.66 9.24
N VAL A 142 -5.94 6.02 8.57
CA VAL A 142 -6.93 5.12 9.19
C VAL A 142 -6.70 3.67 8.82
N PHE A 143 -6.01 3.40 7.71
CA PHE A 143 -5.65 2.07 7.30
C PHE A 143 -4.37 2.08 6.45
N VAL A 144 -3.48 1.13 6.70
CA VAL A 144 -2.34 0.79 5.82
C VAL A 144 -2.18 -0.71 5.82
N GLY A 145 -2.19 -1.31 4.63
CA GLY A 145 -2.03 -2.77 4.54
C GLY A 145 -2.58 -3.37 3.26
N LYS A 146 -2.88 -4.66 3.31
CA LYS A 146 -3.46 -5.40 2.20
C LYS A 146 -4.99 -5.38 2.29
N TYR A 147 -5.62 -5.02 1.21
CA TYR A 147 -7.05 -5.07 1.02
C TYR A 147 -7.38 -6.24 0.10
N LEU A 148 -8.02 -7.26 0.68
CA LEU A 148 -8.42 -8.47 -0.03
C LEU A 148 -9.95 -8.46 -0.19
N ARG A 149 -10.44 -8.70 -1.40
CA ARG A 149 -11.86 -8.86 -1.72
C ARG A 149 -12.07 -10.24 -2.33
N MET A 150 -13.08 -10.95 -1.86
CA MET A 150 -13.52 -12.23 -2.43
C MET A 150 -15.02 -12.22 -2.65
N GLU A 151 -15.48 -12.86 -3.71
CA GLU A 151 -16.91 -13.10 -3.90
C GLU A 151 -17.43 -14.09 -2.85
N ASN A 152 -18.69 -13.95 -2.48
CA ASN A 152 -19.41 -14.89 -1.61
C ASN A 152 -20.83 -15.14 -2.12
N LYS A 153 -21.49 -16.17 -1.60
CA LYS A 153 -22.87 -16.55 -1.94
C LYS A 153 -23.85 -16.26 -0.81
N LEU A 154 -23.50 -15.32 0.08
CA LEU A 154 -24.29 -14.99 1.24
C LEU A 154 -25.33 -13.92 0.93
N GLU A 155 -26.52 -14.09 1.49
CA GLU A 155 -27.58 -13.08 1.51
C GLU A 155 -27.66 -12.47 2.91
N LEU A 156 -27.43 -11.20 2.99
CA LEU A 156 -27.37 -10.39 4.22
C LEU A 156 -28.27 -9.16 4.07
N SER A 157 -28.51 -8.49 5.19
CA SER A 157 -29.09 -7.15 5.17
C SER A 157 -28.14 -6.14 4.52
N ASP A 158 -28.63 -4.95 4.20
CA ASP A 158 -27.84 -3.87 3.62
C ASP A 158 -26.67 -3.46 4.52
N GLU A 159 -26.83 -3.55 5.85
CA GLU A 159 -25.77 -3.28 6.81
C GLU A 159 -24.67 -4.36 6.79
N GLY A 160 -25.03 -5.61 6.45
CA GLY A 160 -24.12 -6.75 6.49
C GLY A 160 -23.53 -7.03 7.87
N LEU A 161 -22.34 -7.64 7.89
CA LEU A 161 -21.61 -7.91 9.12
C LEU A 161 -20.22 -7.27 9.08
N ILE A 162 -19.80 -6.68 10.19
CA ILE A 162 -18.43 -6.19 10.40
C ILE A 162 -17.84 -6.95 11.57
N ILE A 163 -16.70 -7.58 11.34
CA ILE A 163 -15.91 -8.29 12.34
C ILE A 163 -14.62 -7.53 12.55
N TYR A 164 -14.38 -7.06 13.75
CA TYR A 164 -13.16 -6.37 14.13
C TYR A 164 -12.40 -7.19 15.18
N PHE A 165 -11.13 -7.46 14.90
CA PHE A 165 -10.25 -8.20 15.80
C PHE A 165 -9.64 -7.28 16.85
N LYS A 166 -9.72 -7.69 18.10
CA LYS A 166 -9.07 -7.02 19.22
C LYS A 166 -7.59 -7.37 19.15
N GLY A 167 -6.82 -6.49 18.57
CA GLY A 167 -5.41 -6.70 18.34
C GLY A 167 -4.53 -5.80 19.18
N ASN A 168 -3.45 -5.37 18.58
CA ASN A 168 -2.48 -4.46 19.13
C ASN A 168 -3.12 -3.09 19.43
N ASP A 169 -2.77 -2.47 20.56
CA ASP A 169 -3.24 -1.13 20.98
C ASP A 169 -2.95 -0.02 19.95
N ARG A 170 -2.11 -0.29 18.95
CA ARG A 170 -1.79 0.62 17.84
C ARG A 170 -2.84 0.60 16.71
N ALA A 171 -3.68 -0.43 16.64
CA ALA A 171 -4.69 -0.55 15.60
C ALA A 171 -5.77 0.52 15.78
N ILE A 172 -6.17 1.16 14.68
CA ILE A 172 -7.27 2.12 14.65
C ILE A 172 -8.54 1.39 14.23
N PRO A 173 -9.54 1.25 15.12
CA PRO A 173 -10.78 0.60 14.75
C PRO A 173 -11.45 1.29 13.55
N PRO A 174 -12.07 0.53 12.63
CA PRO A 174 -12.81 1.10 11.52
C PRO A 174 -13.86 2.11 11.99
N ASP A 175 -14.01 3.22 11.28
CA ASP A 175 -15.02 4.24 11.60
C ASP A 175 -16.45 3.67 11.57
N ALA A 176 -16.68 2.66 10.73
CA ALA A 176 -17.97 1.99 10.59
C ALA A 176 -18.51 1.33 11.87
N ILE A 177 -17.64 0.97 12.84
CA ILE A 177 -18.09 0.35 14.09
C ILE A 177 -18.40 1.36 15.21
N LYS A 178 -18.08 2.64 14.99
CA LYS A 178 -18.34 3.69 15.98
C LYS A 178 -19.85 3.84 16.21
N GLY A 179 -20.26 3.70 17.48
CA GLY A 179 -21.66 3.85 17.87
C GLY A 179 -22.55 2.62 17.60
N LEU A 180 -22.04 1.57 16.96
CA LEU A 180 -22.79 0.33 16.75
C LEU A 180 -22.76 -0.57 17.99
N LYS A 181 -23.89 -1.23 18.25
CA LYS A 181 -23.97 -2.26 19.29
C LYS A 181 -23.46 -3.59 18.73
N PRO A 182 -22.57 -4.29 19.46
CA PRO A 182 -22.11 -5.60 19.04
C PRO A 182 -23.21 -6.65 19.20
N ILE A 183 -23.36 -7.53 18.21
CA ILE A 183 -24.19 -8.72 18.27
C ILE A 183 -23.46 -9.93 18.86
N GLU A 184 -22.13 -9.89 18.83
CA GLU A 184 -21.26 -10.84 19.50
C GLU A 184 -19.96 -10.14 19.93
N ASN A 185 -19.51 -10.46 21.15
CA ASN A 185 -18.29 -9.90 21.70
C ASN A 185 -17.56 -10.98 22.50
N ASN A 186 -16.35 -11.32 22.10
CA ASN A 186 -15.50 -12.28 22.81
C ASN A 186 -14.09 -11.70 23.03
N LYS A 187 -13.17 -12.51 23.53
CA LYS A 187 -11.81 -12.05 23.85
C LYS A 187 -10.99 -11.66 22.60
N LYS A 188 -11.28 -12.27 21.45
CA LYS A 188 -10.47 -12.09 20.22
C LYS A 188 -11.06 -11.08 19.26
N PHE A 189 -12.38 -11.08 19.09
CA PHE A 189 -13.05 -10.21 18.12
C PHE A 189 -14.42 -9.76 18.60
N VAL A 190 -14.93 -8.74 17.94
CA VAL A 190 -16.29 -8.20 18.11
C VAL A 190 -16.99 -8.24 16.76
N ILE A 191 -18.26 -8.65 16.73
CA ILE A 191 -19.08 -8.67 15.52
C ILE A 191 -20.20 -7.65 15.66
N TYR A 192 -20.35 -6.82 14.65
CA TYR A 192 -21.38 -5.80 14.52
C TYR A 192 -22.28 -6.13 13.32
N GLY A 193 -23.55 -5.80 13.42
CA GLY A 193 -24.54 -6.02 12.35
C GLY A 193 -25.93 -6.28 12.94
N LEU A 194 -26.87 -6.69 12.11
CA LEU A 194 -28.22 -7.05 12.57
C LEU A 194 -28.27 -8.49 13.08
N SER A 195 -29.11 -8.72 14.11
CA SER A 195 -29.24 -10.05 14.72
C SER A 195 -29.69 -11.12 13.72
N GLN A 196 -30.46 -10.76 12.71
CA GLN A 196 -30.89 -11.67 11.65
C GLN A 196 -29.73 -12.21 10.80
N ASP A 197 -28.64 -11.44 10.64
CA ASP A 197 -27.47 -11.84 9.85
C ASP A 197 -26.55 -12.79 10.61
N LYS A 198 -26.77 -12.94 11.93
CA LYS A 198 -26.01 -13.86 12.77
C LYS A 198 -26.09 -15.33 12.31
N LYS A 199 -27.16 -15.69 11.59
CA LYS A 199 -27.36 -17.02 11.00
C LYS A 199 -26.26 -17.43 10.01
N VAL A 200 -25.61 -16.45 9.39
CA VAL A 200 -24.50 -16.66 8.45
C VAL A 200 -23.25 -17.20 9.15
N LEU A 201 -23.05 -16.83 10.42
CA LEU A 201 -21.90 -17.24 11.22
C LEU A 201 -22.02 -18.68 11.69
N THR A 202 -21.77 -19.61 10.78
CA THR A 202 -21.78 -21.05 11.08
C THR A 202 -20.73 -21.44 12.13
N PRO A 203 -20.79 -22.61 12.76
CA PRO A 203 -19.74 -23.11 13.63
C PRO A 203 -18.37 -23.18 12.96
N GLU A 204 -18.33 -23.54 11.66
CA GLU A 204 -17.10 -23.58 10.85
C GLU A 204 -16.47 -22.18 10.73
N ILE A 205 -17.28 -21.18 10.36
CA ILE A 205 -16.82 -19.79 10.26
C ILE A 205 -16.27 -19.30 11.60
N ARG A 206 -17.01 -19.58 12.70
CA ARG A 206 -16.57 -19.19 14.05
C ARG A 206 -15.27 -19.87 14.47
N SER A 207 -15.08 -21.13 14.07
CA SER A 207 -13.82 -21.84 14.32
C SER A 207 -12.67 -21.15 13.59
N LYS A 208 -12.84 -20.86 12.31
CA LYS A 208 -11.83 -20.17 11.49
C LYS A 208 -11.51 -18.76 12.03
N LEU A 209 -12.52 -18.00 12.43
CA LEU A 209 -12.29 -16.68 13.05
C LEU A 209 -11.47 -16.78 14.34
N LYS A 210 -11.63 -17.85 15.13
CA LYS A 210 -10.82 -18.07 16.35
C LYS A 210 -9.36 -18.45 16.06
N GLU A 211 -9.07 -18.97 14.88
CA GLU A 211 -7.71 -19.31 14.44
C GLU A 211 -6.89 -18.07 14.05
N ILE A 212 -7.56 -16.95 13.69
CA ILE A 212 -6.89 -15.70 13.35
C ILE A 212 -6.21 -15.11 14.58
N HIS A 213 -4.96 -14.74 14.42
CA HIS A 213 -4.14 -14.07 15.42
C HIS A 213 -3.49 -12.83 14.80
N THR A 214 -3.55 -11.73 15.53
CA THR A 214 -2.71 -10.55 15.25
C THR A 214 -1.37 -10.74 15.92
N ASP A 215 -0.32 -10.24 15.30
CA ASP A 215 1.06 -10.30 15.80
C ASP A 215 1.78 -8.97 15.52
N ASN A 216 3.10 -8.95 15.60
CA ASN A 216 3.89 -7.75 15.32
C ASN A 216 3.92 -7.39 13.82
N LEU A 217 3.52 -8.30 12.93
CA LEU A 217 3.45 -8.07 11.50
C LEU A 217 2.04 -7.67 11.09
N LEU A 218 1.04 -8.52 11.38
CA LEU A 218 -0.38 -8.29 11.15
C LEU A 218 -0.99 -7.65 12.40
N VAL A 219 -1.03 -6.34 12.44
CA VAL A 219 -1.40 -5.58 13.66
C VAL A 219 -2.89 -5.29 13.76
N ASP A 220 -3.60 -5.29 12.62
CA ASP A 220 -5.02 -4.98 12.57
C ASP A 220 -5.75 -5.89 11.56
N VAL A 221 -6.92 -6.35 11.93
CA VAL A 221 -7.79 -7.14 11.05
C VAL A 221 -9.23 -6.68 11.20
N ALA A 222 -9.81 -6.26 10.10
CA ALA A 222 -11.23 -6.00 10.00
C ALA A 222 -11.81 -6.74 8.78
N ILE A 223 -12.98 -7.35 8.96
CA ILE A 223 -13.67 -8.08 7.90
C ILE A 223 -15.06 -7.47 7.73
N SER A 224 -15.41 -7.13 6.51
CA SER A 224 -16.76 -6.72 6.15
C SER A 224 -17.38 -7.77 5.24
N ILE A 225 -18.52 -8.30 5.64
CA ILE A 225 -19.27 -9.28 4.88
C ILE A 225 -20.53 -8.62 4.37
N ARG A 226 -20.67 -8.53 3.06
CA ARG A 226 -21.79 -7.95 2.35
C ARG A 226 -22.43 -9.03 1.46
N THR A 227 -23.64 -8.82 1.03
CA THR A 227 -24.26 -9.66 0.01
C THR A 227 -23.37 -9.73 -1.23
N GLY A 228 -22.96 -10.93 -1.62
CA GLY A 228 -22.12 -11.20 -2.79
C GLY A 228 -20.62 -10.91 -2.62
N LYS A 229 -20.17 -10.24 -1.55
CA LYS A 229 -18.75 -9.88 -1.38
C LYS A 229 -18.29 -9.89 0.07
N THR A 230 -17.10 -10.40 0.29
CA THR A 230 -16.37 -10.33 1.57
C THR A 230 -15.09 -9.52 1.38
N TYR A 231 -14.84 -8.60 2.28
CA TYR A 231 -13.69 -7.71 2.27
C TYR A 231 -12.87 -7.93 3.53
N PHE A 232 -11.56 -8.05 3.36
CA PHE A 232 -10.61 -8.17 4.46
C PHE A 232 -9.66 -6.98 4.40
N ALA A 233 -9.64 -6.18 5.46
CA ALA A 233 -8.66 -5.14 5.68
C ALA A 233 -7.60 -5.69 6.64
N LEU A 234 -6.41 -5.97 6.10
CA LEU A 234 -5.30 -6.59 6.80
C LEU A 234 -4.23 -5.52 7.04
N GLY A 235 -4.27 -4.91 8.22
CA GLY A 235 -3.34 -3.87 8.63
C GLY A 235 -1.97 -4.45 9.00
N TYR A 236 -0.92 -3.95 8.38
CA TYR A 236 0.45 -4.33 8.66
C TYR A 236 1.23 -3.17 9.26
N GLU A 237 2.12 -3.43 10.24
CA GLU A 237 2.89 -2.38 10.92
C GLU A 237 3.81 -1.63 9.94
N ASP A 238 4.47 -2.37 9.06
CA ASP A 238 5.18 -1.84 7.91
C ASP A 238 4.39 -2.19 6.65
N THR A 239 4.35 -1.28 5.68
CA THR A 239 3.94 -1.70 4.34
C THR A 239 4.86 -2.85 3.97
N LEU A 240 4.34 -4.08 3.95
CA LEU A 240 5.08 -5.36 3.76
C LEU A 240 6.10 -5.31 2.65
N MET A 241 6.02 -4.30 1.86
CA MET A 241 6.68 -4.17 0.60
C MET A 241 7.57 -2.92 0.49
N VAL A 242 7.72 -2.14 1.55
CA VAL A 242 8.80 -1.16 1.61
C VAL A 242 10.02 -1.89 2.17
N LEU A 243 10.92 -2.29 1.27
CA LEU A 243 12.25 -2.67 1.70
C LEU A 243 12.83 -1.49 2.48
N PRO A 244 13.11 -1.66 3.76
CA PRO A 244 13.84 -0.64 4.49
C PRO A 244 15.18 -0.48 3.76
N ASN A 245 15.51 0.75 3.38
CA ASN A 245 16.77 1.06 2.68
C ASN A 245 18.03 0.64 3.47
N ASP A 246 17.87 0.28 4.73
CA ASP A 246 18.91 0.02 5.71
C ASP A 246 18.90 -1.41 6.31
N LYS A 247 17.92 -2.23 5.92
CA LYS A 247 17.81 -3.60 6.45
C LYS A 247 17.86 -4.62 5.30
N PRO A 248 18.55 -5.77 5.51
CA PRO A 248 18.50 -6.86 4.56
C PRO A 248 17.07 -7.41 4.45
N PHE A 249 16.73 -7.94 3.28
CA PHE A 249 15.50 -8.70 3.07
C PHE A 249 15.41 -9.85 4.08
N ASP A 250 14.31 -9.92 4.82
CA ASP A 250 14.04 -11.02 5.74
C ASP A 250 13.00 -11.98 5.12
N PRO A 251 13.41 -13.16 4.65
CA PRO A 251 12.51 -14.14 4.06
C PRO A 251 11.44 -14.65 5.04
N VAL A 252 11.68 -14.55 6.35
CA VAL A 252 10.70 -14.95 7.38
C VAL A 252 9.42 -14.11 7.28
N TYR A 253 9.54 -12.83 6.93
CA TYR A 253 8.36 -11.96 6.72
C TYR A 253 7.51 -12.45 5.55
N VAL A 254 8.12 -12.83 4.43
CA VAL A 254 7.39 -13.29 3.25
C VAL A 254 6.72 -14.64 3.52
N CYS A 255 7.40 -15.55 4.24
CA CYS A 255 6.79 -16.81 4.67
C CYS A 255 5.56 -16.59 5.55
N LYS A 256 5.66 -15.72 6.56
CA LYS A 256 4.53 -15.38 7.43
C LYS A 256 3.39 -14.73 6.64
N TYR A 257 3.70 -13.81 5.74
CA TYR A 257 2.70 -13.18 4.89
C TYR A 257 1.96 -14.22 4.03
N LYS A 258 2.67 -15.15 3.41
CA LYS A 258 2.08 -16.24 2.63
C LYS A 258 1.10 -17.07 3.48
N GLU A 259 1.51 -17.46 4.70
CA GLU A 259 0.65 -18.21 5.62
C GLU A 259 -0.59 -17.41 6.03
N GLN A 260 -0.42 -16.14 6.37
CA GLN A 260 -1.52 -15.24 6.72
C GLN A 260 -2.47 -15.03 5.55
N LEU A 261 -1.96 -14.73 4.36
CA LEU A 261 -2.79 -14.55 3.18
C LEU A 261 -3.59 -15.83 2.87
N LYS A 262 -2.92 -16.99 2.90
CA LYS A 262 -3.62 -18.28 2.71
C LYS A 262 -4.75 -18.48 3.71
N MET A 263 -4.53 -18.17 4.98
CA MET A 263 -5.56 -18.26 6.03
C MET A 263 -6.78 -17.40 5.70
N PHE A 264 -6.62 -16.17 5.20
CA PHE A 264 -7.74 -15.32 4.82
C PHE A 264 -8.41 -15.76 3.53
N LEU A 265 -7.66 -16.27 2.57
CA LEU A 265 -8.20 -16.87 1.35
C LEU A 265 -9.07 -18.10 1.71
N ASP A 266 -8.56 -18.98 2.55
CA ASP A 266 -9.31 -20.16 3.04
C ASP A 266 -10.57 -19.77 3.82
N LEU A 267 -10.51 -18.70 4.63
CA LEU A 267 -11.69 -18.16 5.32
C LEU A 267 -12.71 -17.62 4.31
N GLY A 268 -12.26 -16.92 3.26
CA GLY A 268 -13.12 -16.42 2.20
C GLY A 268 -13.86 -17.54 1.48
N LEU A 269 -13.21 -18.69 1.25
CA LEU A 269 -13.87 -19.87 0.68
C LEU A 269 -15.00 -20.41 1.55
N VAL A 270 -14.86 -20.34 2.88
CA VAL A 270 -15.93 -20.78 3.78
C VAL A 270 -17.18 -19.90 3.63
N PHE A 271 -17.01 -18.60 3.35
CA PHE A 271 -18.14 -17.70 3.07
C PHE A 271 -18.77 -17.96 1.71
N ASN A 272 -18.07 -18.64 0.79
CA ASN A 272 -18.56 -18.94 -0.54
C ASN A 272 -19.20 -20.34 -0.68
N LYS A 273 -19.14 -21.19 0.36
CA LYS A 273 -19.81 -22.50 0.36
C LYS A 273 -21.33 -22.32 0.32
N GLU A 274 -21.97 -23.07 -0.57
CA GLU A 274 -23.43 -23.22 -0.55
C GLU A 274 -23.87 -23.86 0.77
N LYS A 275 -25.00 -23.40 1.31
CA LYS A 275 -25.63 -23.99 2.48
C LYS A 275 -26.34 -25.27 2.15
#